data_2abac871e7cc1ae955235545ca2ee485
#
_entry.id   2abac871e7cc1ae955235545ca2ee485
#
_cell.length_a   1.000
_cell.length_b   1.000
_cell.length_c   1.000
_cell.angle_alpha   90.00
_cell.angle_beta   90.00
_cell.angle_gamma   90.00
#
_symmetry.space_group_name_H-M   'P 1'
#
loop_
_entity.id
_entity.type
_entity.pdbx_description
1 polymer ?
#
loop_
_entity_poly.entity_id
_entity_poly.type
_entity_poly.pdbx_seq_one_letter_code
_entity_poly.pdbx_strand_id
1 'polypeptide(L)'
;MSLIGKRVAILVEQDFEDVELTEPLKAMKEAGAQIFVVGSGSQSSYHGKRGKATIKADIDADKVRAEDFDAVIIPGGYAPDNMRLHQPMIDLVKKAYDLGKTIAAICHGPQLLISAGIVNGKHVTSWPSVAIDLKNAGAIWVDEPIIKDGNIITSRRPSDLPVFNSAIIRALGG
;
A
#
# COMPACT_ATOMS: atom_id res chain seq x y z
N MET A 1 -5.60 17.19 10.65
CA MET A 1 -6.28 17.07 9.34
C MET A 1 -7.35 16.01 9.45
N SER A 2 -8.54 16.29 8.97
CA SER A 2 -9.66 15.34 9.02
C SER A 2 -9.80 14.63 7.67
N LEU A 3 -9.99 13.32 7.71
CA LEU A 3 -10.25 12.50 6.52
C LEU A 3 -11.72 12.08 6.41
N ILE A 4 -12.63 12.80 7.04
CA ILE A 4 -14.07 12.55 6.94
C ILE A 4 -14.48 12.59 5.46
N GLY A 5 -15.20 11.55 5.02
CA GLY A 5 -15.62 11.38 3.62
C GLY A 5 -14.59 10.74 2.70
N LYS A 6 -13.34 10.53 3.16
CA LYS A 6 -12.32 9.82 2.40
C LYS A 6 -12.47 8.32 2.55
N ARG A 7 -12.25 7.60 1.45
CA ARG A 7 -12.33 6.13 1.38
C ARG A 7 -10.95 5.57 1.06
N VAL A 8 -10.43 4.71 1.93
CA VAL A 8 -9.08 4.17 1.83
C VAL A 8 -9.13 2.65 1.75
N ALA A 9 -8.56 2.08 0.69
CA ALA A 9 -8.32 0.65 0.58
C ALA A 9 -6.96 0.30 1.20
N ILE A 10 -6.93 -0.70 2.08
CA ILE A 10 -5.70 -1.32 2.54
C ILE A 10 -5.69 -2.74 1.99
N LEU A 11 -4.68 -3.06 1.18
CA LEU A 11 -4.57 -4.37 0.56
C LEU A 11 -4.04 -5.39 1.58
N VAL A 12 -4.55 -6.60 1.51
CA VAL A 12 -4.12 -7.68 2.38
C VAL A 12 -3.92 -8.98 1.60
N GLU A 13 -2.86 -9.69 1.96
CA GLU A 13 -2.59 -11.07 1.55
C GLU A 13 -1.81 -11.75 2.69
N GLN A 14 -1.69 -13.07 2.62
CA GLN A 14 -1.03 -13.87 3.65
C GLN A 14 0.41 -13.39 3.91
N ASP A 15 0.83 -13.48 5.17
CA ASP A 15 2.17 -13.13 5.65
C ASP A 15 2.56 -11.64 5.47
N PHE A 16 1.58 -10.75 5.60
CA PHE A 16 1.88 -9.32 5.69
C PHE A 16 2.70 -8.98 6.96
N GLU A 17 3.50 -7.92 6.90
CA GLU A 17 4.14 -7.40 8.11
C GLU A 17 3.07 -6.79 9.02
N ASP A 18 2.87 -7.38 10.20
CA ASP A 18 1.73 -7.09 11.07
C ASP A 18 1.49 -5.59 11.29
N VAL A 19 2.51 -4.85 11.72
CA VAL A 19 2.38 -3.41 12.03
C VAL A 19 2.22 -2.53 10.78
N GLU A 20 2.70 -2.97 9.63
CA GLU A 20 2.58 -2.23 8.36
C GLU A 20 1.16 -2.25 7.80
N LEU A 21 0.32 -3.12 8.31
CA LEU A 21 -1.12 -3.12 8.04
C LEU A 21 -1.88 -2.44 9.18
N THR A 22 -1.62 -2.85 10.42
CA THR A 22 -2.44 -2.42 11.57
C THR A 22 -2.24 -0.96 11.94
N GLU A 23 -1.01 -0.42 11.84
CA GLU A 23 -0.75 0.98 12.16
C GLU A 23 -1.34 1.96 11.13
N PRO A 24 -1.18 1.77 9.81
CA PRO A 24 -1.88 2.62 8.84
C PRO A 24 -3.40 2.53 8.95
N LEU A 25 -3.95 1.32 9.15
CA LEU A 25 -5.38 1.13 9.36
C LEU A 25 -5.89 1.97 10.53
N LYS A 26 -5.21 1.89 11.67
CA LYS A 26 -5.52 2.66 12.87
C LYS A 26 -5.42 4.16 12.61
N ALA A 27 -4.31 4.61 12.04
CA ALA A 27 -4.05 6.03 11.80
C ALA A 27 -5.09 6.66 10.86
N MET A 28 -5.45 5.98 9.76
CA MET A 28 -6.46 6.47 8.83
C MET A 28 -7.85 6.51 9.48
N LYS A 29 -8.19 5.48 10.26
CA LYS A 29 -9.45 5.42 11.00
C LYS A 29 -9.57 6.53 12.04
N GLU A 30 -8.53 6.77 12.82
CA GLU A 30 -8.46 7.85 13.81
C GLU A 30 -8.56 9.25 13.15
N ALA A 31 -8.04 9.40 11.94
CA ALA A 31 -8.20 10.61 11.14
C ALA A 31 -9.61 10.79 10.54
N GLY A 32 -10.47 9.77 10.63
CA GLY A 32 -11.86 9.84 10.19
C GLY A 32 -12.16 9.24 8.82
N ALA A 33 -11.20 8.55 8.18
CA ALA A 33 -11.42 7.88 6.91
C ALA A 33 -12.28 6.61 7.07
N GLN A 34 -13.03 6.29 6.03
CA GLN A 34 -13.66 4.98 5.89
C GLN A 34 -12.65 4.01 5.29
N ILE A 35 -12.36 2.93 6.02
CA ILE A 35 -11.35 1.95 5.63
C ILE A 35 -12.02 0.69 5.08
N PHE A 36 -11.42 0.16 4.01
CA PHE A 36 -11.77 -1.12 3.41
C PHE A 36 -10.53 -2.00 3.35
N VAL A 37 -10.58 -3.14 4.01
CA VAL A 37 -9.55 -4.17 3.88
C VAL A 37 -9.88 -4.99 2.64
N VAL A 38 -9.03 -4.87 1.63
CA VAL A 38 -9.24 -5.48 0.31
C VAL A 38 -8.31 -6.68 0.17
N GLY A 39 -8.88 -7.87 0.12
CA GLY A 39 -8.15 -9.12 -0.05
C GLY A 39 -7.93 -9.50 -1.52
N SER A 40 -7.03 -10.43 -1.76
CA SER A 40 -6.80 -11.01 -3.10
C SER A 40 -7.95 -11.93 -3.55
N GLY A 41 -8.75 -12.42 -2.61
CA GLY A 41 -9.75 -13.47 -2.84
C GLY A 41 -9.23 -14.88 -2.58
N SER A 42 -7.95 -15.04 -2.22
CA SER A 42 -7.38 -16.37 -1.91
C SER A 42 -7.92 -16.94 -0.61
N GLN A 43 -8.26 -16.08 0.36
CA GLN A 43 -8.81 -16.45 1.66
C GLN A 43 -9.79 -15.38 2.15
N SER A 44 -10.61 -15.72 3.16
CA SER A 44 -11.48 -14.76 3.83
C SER A 44 -10.78 -13.99 4.96
N SER A 45 -9.75 -14.61 5.56
CA SER A 45 -8.93 -14.03 6.62
C SER A 45 -7.46 -14.33 6.35
N TYR A 46 -6.62 -13.38 6.72
CA TYR A 46 -5.17 -13.41 6.48
C TYR A 46 -4.42 -13.23 7.78
N HIS A 47 -3.28 -13.91 7.91
CA HIS A 47 -2.43 -13.84 9.09
C HIS A 47 -1.16 -13.04 8.79
N GLY A 48 -0.77 -12.18 9.73
CA GLY A 48 0.52 -11.51 9.70
C GLY A 48 1.67 -12.49 9.89
N LYS A 49 2.80 -12.22 9.28
CA LYS A 49 3.97 -13.13 9.32
C LYS A 49 4.56 -13.30 10.73
N ARG A 50 4.27 -12.37 11.64
CA ARG A 50 4.72 -12.46 13.05
C ARG A 50 3.68 -13.11 13.95
N GLY A 51 2.53 -13.48 13.41
CA GLY A 51 1.45 -14.14 14.17
C GLY A 51 0.75 -13.24 15.18
N LYS A 52 0.92 -11.92 15.08
CA LYS A 52 0.31 -10.95 16.03
C LYS A 52 -1.00 -10.38 15.55
N ALA A 53 -1.26 -10.44 14.25
CA ALA A 53 -2.48 -9.91 13.66
C ALA A 53 -3.15 -10.94 12.76
N THR A 54 -4.48 -11.00 12.84
CA THR A 54 -5.34 -11.71 11.90
C THR A 54 -6.36 -10.72 11.40
N ILE A 55 -6.47 -10.56 10.08
CA ILE A 55 -7.35 -9.59 9.45
C ILE A 55 -8.33 -10.30 8.52
N LYS A 56 -9.61 -10.05 8.72
CA LYS A 56 -10.65 -10.45 7.78
C LYS A 56 -10.75 -9.41 6.66
N ALA A 57 -10.76 -9.87 5.41
CA ALA A 57 -11.04 -8.99 4.29
C ALA A 57 -12.52 -8.55 4.31
N ASP A 58 -12.74 -7.26 4.06
CA ASP A 58 -14.10 -6.71 3.90
C ASP A 58 -14.66 -7.07 2.52
N ILE A 59 -13.78 -7.10 1.51
CA ILE A 59 -14.14 -7.34 0.12
C ILE A 59 -12.90 -7.81 -0.66
N ASP A 60 -13.11 -8.54 -1.74
CA ASP A 60 -12.04 -8.98 -2.63
C ASP A 60 -11.76 -7.96 -3.74
N ALA A 61 -10.52 -7.94 -4.23
CA ALA A 61 -10.06 -6.97 -5.22
C ALA A 61 -10.83 -7.03 -6.56
N ASP A 62 -11.32 -8.20 -6.94
CA ASP A 62 -12.12 -8.39 -8.17
C ASP A 62 -13.55 -7.82 -8.06
N LYS A 63 -13.97 -7.41 -6.86
CA LYS A 63 -15.32 -6.89 -6.57
C LYS A 63 -15.32 -5.39 -6.28
N VAL A 64 -14.17 -4.72 -6.33
CA VAL A 64 -14.06 -3.28 -6.08
C VAL A 64 -13.67 -2.52 -7.35
N ARG A 65 -13.92 -1.24 -7.34
CA ARG A 65 -13.51 -0.30 -8.39
C ARG A 65 -12.53 0.71 -7.82
N ALA A 66 -11.49 1.04 -8.57
CA ALA A 66 -10.50 2.04 -8.16
C ALA A 66 -11.14 3.42 -7.93
N GLU A 67 -12.19 3.73 -8.66
CA GLU A 67 -12.97 4.98 -8.51
C GLU A 67 -13.58 5.15 -7.13
N ASP A 68 -13.82 4.05 -6.41
CA ASP A 68 -14.45 4.06 -5.08
C ASP A 68 -13.50 4.49 -3.96
N PHE A 69 -12.20 4.67 -4.25
CA PHE A 69 -11.20 4.98 -3.25
C PHE A 69 -10.46 6.30 -3.55
N ASP A 70 -10.00 6.95 -2.49
CA ASP A 70 -9.11 8.11 -2.54
C ASP A 70 -7.65 7.70 -2.39
N ALA A 71 -7.38 6.57 -1.73
CA ALA A 71 -6.05 6.01 -1.58
C ALA A 71 -6.07 4.48 -1.55
N VAL A 72 -4.94 3.90 -1.95
CA VAL A 72 -4.62 2.48 -1.81
C VAL A 72 -3.32 2.36 -1.02
N ILE A 73 -3.35 1.61 0.10
CA ILE A 73 -2.20 1.36 0.97
C ILE A 73 -1.77 -0.10 0.82
N ILE A 74 -0.47 -0.32 0.64
CA ILE A 74 0.13 -1.62 0.40
C ILE A 74 1.16 -1.91 1.49
N PRO A 75 0.83 -2.74 2.50
CA PRO A 75 1.79 -3.21 3.49
C PRO A 75 2.82 -4.16 2.88
N GLY A 76 3.92 -4.34 3.60
CA GLY A 76 4.98 -5.25 3.21
C GLY A 76 4.86 -6.64 3.83
N GLY A 77 5.99 -7.19 4.26
CA GLY A 77 6.14 -8.59 4.61
C GLY A 77 6.32 -9.43 3.35
N TYR A 78 5.82 -10.67 3.37
CA TYR A 78 5.80 -11.54 2.19
C TYR A 78 4.54 -11.35 1.35
N ALA A 79 3.54 -10.65 1.87
CA ALA A 79 2.26 -10.43 1.20
C ALA A 79 2.35 -9.82 -0.20
N PRO A 80 3.20 -8.80 -0.46
CA PRO A 80 3.30 -8.22 -1.81
C PRO A 80 3.72 -9.22 -2.89
N ASP A 81 4.59 -10.17 -2.56
CA ASP A 81 4.97 -11.23 -3.48
C ASP A 81 3.76 -12.10 -3.87
N ASN A 82 2.94 -12.45 -2.89
CA ASN A 82 1.70 -13.19 -3.13
C ASN A 82 0.65 -12.36 -3.88
N MET A 83 0.53 -11.06 -3.57
CA MET A 83 -0.39 -10.16 -4.27
C MET A 83 -0.13 -10.10 -5.77
N ARG A 84 1.12 -10.23 -6.18
CA ARG A 84 1.55 -10.20 -7.59
C ARG A 84 1.02 -11.39 -8.41
N LEU A 85 0.56 -12.45 -7.75
CA LEU A 85 -0.10 -13.60 -8.40
C LEU A 85 -1.58 -13.32 -8.74
N HIS A 86 -2.13 -12.24 -8.25
CA HIS A 86 -3.55 -11.90 -8.37
C HIS A 86 -3.74 -10.66 -9.24
N GLN A 87 -4.08 -10.87 -10.51
CA GLN A 87 -4.25 -9.78 -11.47
C GLN A 87 -5.21 -8.68 -11.00
N PRO A 88 -6.34 -8.97 -10.31
CA PRO A 88 -7.23 -7.92 -9.81
C PRO A 88 -6.56 -6.94 -8.82
N MET A 89 -5.57 -7.40 -8.03
CA MET A 89 -4.82 -6.51 -7.14
C MET A 89 -3.88 -5.59 -7.92
N ILE A 90 -3.22 -6.11 -8.94
CA ILE A 90 -2.35 -5.33 -9.84
C ILE A 90 -3.19 -4.28 -10.58
N ASP A 91 -4.32 -4.68 -11.12
CA ASP A 91 -5.24 -3.81 -11.88
C ASP A 91 -5.81 -2.69 -11.01
N LEU A 92 -6.18 -2.99 -9.76
CA LEU A 92 -6.66 -2.00 -8.80
C LEU A 92 -5.61 -0.90 -8.55
N VAL A 93 -4.36 -1.30 -8.30
CA VAL A 93 -3.24 -0.36 -8.07
C VAL A 93 -2.98 0.48 -9.32
N LYS A 94 -2.89 -0.15 -10.49
CA LYS A 94 -2.65 0.54 -11.77
C LYS A 94 -3.75 1.55 -12.06
N LYS A 95 -5.00 1.14 -11.96
CA LYS A 95 -6.15 1.99 -12.24
C LYS A 95 -6.27 3.15 -11.25
N ALA A 96 -6.06 2.89 -9.97
CA ALA A 96 -6.06 3.94 -8.94
C ALA A 96 -4.95 4.97 -9.21
N TYR A 97 -3.76 4.50 -9.58
CA TYR A 97 -2.66 5.39 -9.97
C TYR A 97 -3.04 6.27 -11.17
N ASP A 98 -3.58 5.67 -12.23
CA ASP A 98 -3.97 6.39 -13.46
C ASP A 98 -5.06 7.44 -13.20
N LEU A 99 -5.92 7.21 -12.20
CA LEU A 99 -6.94 8.15 -11.74
C LEU A 99 -6.40 9.24 -10.80
N GLY A 100 -5.09 9.27 -10.55
CA GLY A 100 -4.47 10.25 -9.66
C GLY A 100 -4.74 10.00 -8.17
N LYS A 101 -5.23 8.81 -7.81
CA LYS A 101 -5.44 8.44 -6.40
C LYS A 101 -4.10 8.24 -5.70
N THR A 102 -4.05 8.48 -4.39
CA THR A 102 -2.84 8.26 -3.61
C THR A 102 -2.51 6.76 -3.53
N ILE A 103 -1.30 6.40 -3.92
CA ILE A 103 -0.76 5.04 -3.80
C ILE A 103 0.36 5.06 -2.78
N ALA A 104 0.20 4.35 -1.67
CA ALA A 104 1.18 4.33 -0.60
C ALA A 104 1.66 2.89 -0.35
N ALA A 105 2.98 2.67 -0.43
CA ALA A 105 3.58 1.35 -0.24
C ALA A 105 4.78 1.41 0.69
N ILE A 106 4.91 0.43 1.57
CA ILE A 106 5.99 0.37 2.55
C ILE A 106 6.74 -0.95 2.46
N CYS A 107 8.06 -0.91 2.72
CA CYS A 107 8.92 -2.08 2.84
C CYS A 107 8.97 -2.88 1.53
N HIS A 108 8.41 -4.09 1.49
CA HIS A 108 8.28 -4.90 0.26
C HIS A 108 7.06 -4.51 -0.58
N GLY A 109 6.18 -3.64 -0.07
CA GLY A 109 4.98 -3.17 -0.79
C GLY A 109 5.24 -2.66 -2.20
N PRO A 110 6.35 -1.93 -2.46
CA PRO A 110 6.69 -1.47 -3.81
C PRO A 110 6.86 -2.56 -4.87
N GLN A 111 7.05 -3.83 -4.50
CA GLN A 111 7.01 -4.94 -5.46
C GLN A 111 5.71 -4.96 -6.27
N LEU A 112 4.58 -4.64 -5.64
CA LEU A 112 3.29 -4.56 -6.33
C LEU A 112 3.23 -3.38 -7.30
N LEU A 113 3.91 -2.27 -6.98
CA LEU A 113 4.04 -1.11 -7.89
C LEU A 113 4.83 -1.47 -9.15
N ILE A 114 5.85 -2.32 -9.02
CA ILE A 114 6.61 -2.84 -10.17
C ILE A 114 5.67 -3.64 -11.09
N SER A 115 4.89 -4.55 -10.54
CA SER A 115 3.94 -5.35 -11.32
C SER A 115 2.86 -4.50 -11.97
N ALA A 116 2.45 -3.40 -11.33
CA ALA A 116 1.50 -2.44 -11.90
C ALA A 116 2.13 -1.53 -12.98
N GLY A 117 3.46 -1.56 -13.16
CA GLY A 117 4.15 -0.78 -14.19
C GLY A 117 4.13 0.73 -13.95
N ILE A 118 4.13 1.18 -12.70
CA ILE A 118 3.95 2.60 -12.35
C ILE A 118 5.19 3.27 -11.74
N VAL A 119 6.34 2.59 -11.71
CA VAL A 119 7.55 3.12 -11.06
C VAL A 119 8.58 3.71 -12.00
N ASN A 120 8.46 3.50 -13.31
CA ASN A 120 9.44 4.00 -14.28
C ASN A 120 9.58 5.52 -14.20
N GLY A 121 10.80 6.00 -14.00
CA GLY A 121 11.13 7.42 -13.86
C GLY A 121 10.71 8.06 -12.52
N LYS A 122 10.16 7.27 -11.58
CA LYS A 122 9.71 7.77 -10.27
C LYS A 122 10.81 7.65 -9.22
N HIS A 123 10.86 8.65 -8.33
CA HIS A 123 11.65 8.56 -7.10
C HIS A 123 10.87 7.74 -6.09
N VAL A 124 11.48 6.68 -5.57
CA VAL A 124 10.85 5.75 -4.64
C VAL A 124 11.85 5.27 -3.60
N THR A 125 11.34 4.74 -2.50
CA THR A 125 12.13 3.97 -1.55
C THR A 125 11.43 2.64 -1.26
N SER A 126 12.10 1.77 -0.51
CA SER A 126 11.59 0.45 -0.15
C SER A 126 12.49 -0.17 0.93
N TRP A 127 12.13 -1.36 1.38
CA TRP A 127 13.09 -2.24 2.02
C TRP A 127 14.32 -2.40 1.12
N PRO A 128 15.57 -2.34 1.67
CA PRO A 128 16.80 -2.27 0.85
C PRO A 128 16.96 -3.39 -0.17
N SER A 129 16.49 -4.61 0.13
CA SER A 129 16.61 -5.73 -0.83
C SER A 129 15.80 -5.54 -2.11
N VAL A 130 14.76 -4.71 -2.07
CA VAL A 130 13.90 -4.41 -3.24
C VAL A 130 14.47 -3.29 -4.11
N ALA A 131 15.52 -2.60 -3.63
CA ALA A 131 16.12 -1.47 -4.35
C ALA A 131 16.56 -1.84 -5.77
N ILE A 132 17.20 -2.99 -5.94
CA ILE A 132 17.67 -3.44 -7.26
C ILE A 132 16.51 -3.74 -8.21
N ASP A 133 15.43 -4.31 -7.70
CA ASP A 133 14.25 -4.61 -8.51
C ASP A 133 13.57 -3.33 -9.00
N LEU A 134 13.47 -2.32 -8.13
CA LEU A 134 12.94 -1.00 -8.48
C LEU A 134 13.82 -0.29 -9.51
N LYS A 135 15.14 -0.32 -9.32
CA LYS A 135 16.10 0.25 -10.31
C LYS A 135 15.97 -0.45 -11.67
N ASN A 136 15.88 -1.76 -11.69
CA ASN A 136 15.68 -2.54 -12.92
C ASN A 136 14.34 -2.23 -13.60
N ALA A 137 13.34 -1.85 -12.82
CA ALA A 137 12.05 -1.37 -13.35
C ALA A 137 12.05 0.10 -13.79
N GLY A 138 13.20 0.76 -13.74
CA GLY A 138 13.38 2.14 -14.20
C GLY A 138 13.12 3.21 -13.14
N ALA A 139 12.96 2.84 -11.88
CA ALA A 139 12.79 3.79 -10.78
C ALA A 139 14.13 4.39 -10.32
N ILE A 140 14.05 5.54 -9.69
CA ILE A 140 15.18 6.19 -8.99
C ILE A 140 14.99 5.88 -7.50
N TRP A 141 15.78 4.93 -6.99
CA TRP A 141 15.68 4.52 -5.59
C TRP A 141 16.50 5.45 -4.69
N VAL A 142 15.89 5.90 -3.59
CA VAL A 142 16.52 6.81 -2.62
C VAL A 142 16.34 6.21 -1.22
N ASP A 143 17.42 6.15 -0.44
CA ASP A 143 17.37 5.65 0.95
C ASP A 143 16.94 6.76 1.91
N GLU A 144 15.65 7.02 1.94
CA GLU A 144 15.00 8.01 2.81
C GLU A 144 13.78 7.41 3.50
N PRO A 145 13.42 7.86 4.71
CA PRO A 145 12.26 7.34 5.44
C PRO A 145 10.93 7.50 4.71
N ILE A 146 10.85 8.53 3.88
CA ILE A 146 9.66 8.87 3.11
C ILE A 146 10.04 9.50 1.78
N ILE A 147 9.49 9.00 0.70
CA ILE A 147 9.57 9.59 -0.62
C ILE A 147 8.17 9.77 -1.17
N LYS A 148 7.86 10.95 -1.65
CA LYS A 148 6.62 11.26 -2.38
C LYS A 148 6.99 11.78 -3.76
N ASP A 149 6.51 11.09 -4.79
CA ASP A 149 6.66 11.51 -6.18
C ASP A 149 5.28 11.42 -6.86
N GLY A 150 4.73 12.56 -7.21
CA GLY A 150 3.35 12.64 -7.70
C GLY A 150 2.37 12.09 -6.67
N ASN A 151 1.58 11.09 -7.07
CA ASN A 151 0.63 10.42 -6.21
C ASN A 151 1.16 9.10 -5.58
N ILE A 152 2.47 8.82 -5.71
CA ILE A 152 3.13 7.68 -5.07
C ILE A 152 3.83 8.14 -3.79
N ILE A 153 3.59 7.41 -2.70
CA ILE A 153 4.24 7.58 -1.39
C ILE A 153 4.89 6.26 -1.01
N THR A 154 6.18 6.27 -0.68
CA THR A 154 6.90 5.05 -0.29
C THR A 154 7.70 5.27 0.98
N SER A 155 7.85 4.21 1.78
CA SER A 155 8.68 4.12 2.98
C SER A 155 9.41 2.77 3.05
N ARG A 156 10.39 2.64 3.95
CA ARG A 156 11.35 1.52 3.91
C ARG A 156 11.01 0.34 4.84
N ARG A 157 10.48 0.64 6.04
CA ARG A 157 10.43 -0.33 7.13
C ARG A 157 9.48 0.13 8.24
N PRO A 158 9.16 -0.75 9.23
CA PRO A 158 8.25 -0.40 10.32
C PRO A 158 8.61 0.88 11.09
N SER A 159 9.89 1.18 11.29
CA SER A 159 10.29 2.41 11.99
C SER A 159 9.92 3.70 11.24
N ASP A 160 9.61 3.62 9.95
CA ASP A 160 9.18 4.76 9.13
C ASP A 160 7.65 4.98 9.19
N LEU A 161 6.88 4.11 9.85
CA LEU A 161 5.41 4.19 9.88
C LEU A 161 4.87 5.56 10.34
N PRO A 162 5.43 6.24 11.34
CA PRO A 162 4.93 7.56 11.73
C PRO A 162 4.96 8.57 10.58
N VAL A 163 6.06 8.68 9.84
CA VAL A 163 6.17 9.61 8.71
C VAL A 163 5.36 9.14 7.50
N PHE A 164 5.27 7.83 7.29
CA PHE A 164 4.44 7.21 6.25
C PHE A 164 2.96 7.56 6.45
N ASN A 165 2.43 7.30 7.63
CA ASN A 165 1.03 7.60 7.97
C ASN A 165 0.73 9.11 7.85
N SER A 166 1.64 9.95 8.36
CA SER A 166 1.50 11.41 8.26
C SER A 166 1.49 11.90 6.81
N ALA A 167 2.32 11.32 5.94
CA ALA A 167 2.36 11.68 4.53
C ALA A 167 1.06 11.33 3.80
N ILE A 168 0.47 10.16 4.10
CA ILE A 168 -0.82 9.74 3.53
C ILE A 168 -1.93 10.68 3.97
N ILE A 169 -2.00 10.98 5.28
CA ILE A 169 -3.02 11.88 5.83
C ILE A 169 -2.92 13.26 5.18
N ARG A 170 -1.71 13.81 5.03
CA ARG A 170 -1.52 15.10 4.34
C ARG A 170 -1.94 15.04 2.87
N ALA A 171 -1.62 13.96 2.17
CA ALA A 171 -2.00 13.81 0.77
C ALA A 171 -3.52 13.77 0.55
N LEU A 172 -4.25 13.22 1.52
CA LEU A 172 -5.71 13.08 1.45
C LEU A 172 -6.47 14.27 2.03
N GLY A 173 -5.92 14.92 3.05
CA GLY A 173 -6.57 16.03 3.75
C GLY A 173 -6.20 17.41 3.21
N GLY A 174 -5.35 17.47 2.23
CA GLY A 174 -4.71 18.55 1.53
C GLY A 174 -5.16 19.76 1.21
#